data_93c4699511c5a8527c285e56d3252d6f
#
_entry.id   93c4699511c5a8527c285e56d3252d6f
#
_cell.length_a   1.000
_cell.length_b   1.000
_cell.length_c   1.000
_cell.angle_alpha   90.00
_cell.angle_beta   90.00
_cell.angle_gamma   90.00
#
_symmetry.space_group_name_H-M   'P 1'
#
loop_
_entity.id
_entity.type
_entity.pdbx_description
1 polymer ?
#
loop_
_entity_poly.entity_id
_entity_poly.type
_entity_poly.pdbx_seq_one_letter_code
_entity_poly.pdbx_strand_id
1 'polypeptide(L)'
;KGILKADLTTAGFEVHDFGTDSNDSVDYPDFGYKMADAIRNKVVDRGVLICGSGIGISMAANRYPDVRAAPVHDVTSARLGREHNDANVVCFGARLIGNELARECLQVFLDTRFEGGRHIQRVEKLSNPPV
;
A
#
# COMPACT_ATOMS: atom_id res chain seq x y z
N LYS A 1 -9.54 -9.26 -0.05
CA LYS A 1 -9.77 -8.11 0.85
C LYS A 1 -10.18 -8.55 2.25
N GLY A 2 -11.20 -9.37 2.37
CA GLY A 2 -11.75 -9.78 3.66
C GLY A 2 -10.75 -10.43 4.61
N ILE A 3 -9.88 -11.31 4.11
CA ILE A 3 -8.86 -11.97 4.90
C ILE A 3 -7.86 -10.97 5.48
N LEU A 4 -7.39 -10.04 4.65
CA LEU A 4 -6.42 -9.03 5.10
C LEU A 4 -7.04 -8.07 6.10
N LYS A 5 -8.30 -7.68 5.88
CA LYS A 5 -9.03 -6.85 6.83
C LYS A 5 -9.17 -7.54 8.18
N ALA A 6 -9.51 -8.84 8.18
CA ALA A 6 -9.62 -9.62 9.40
C ALA A 6 -8.28 -9.73 10.13
N ASP A 7 -7.19 -9.95 9.40
CA ASP A 7 -5.85 -10.03 9.99
C ASP A 7 -5.46 -8.71 10.66
N LEU A 8 -5.73 -7.58 10.00
CA LEU A 8 -5.45 -6.27 10.57
C LEU A 8 -6.24 -6.00 11.84
N THR A 9 -7.51 -6.33 11.83
CA THR A 9 -8.39 -6.16 12.99
C THR A 9 -7.91 -7.02 14.15
N THR A 10 -7.57 -8.29 13.90
CA THR A 10 -7.05 -9.21 14.91
C THR A 10 -5.73 -8.72 15.49
N ALA A 11 -4.88 -8.08 14.67
CA ALA A 11 -3.62 -7.52 15.13
C ALA A 11 -3.77 -6.21 15.94
N GLY A 12 -4.99 -5.70 16.08
CA GLY A 12 -5.26 -4.52 16.89
C GLY A 12 -5.28 -3.20 16.14
N PHE A 13 -5.24 -3.22 14.81
CA PHE A 13 -5.30 -2.00 14.01
C PHE A 13 -6.75 -1.50 13.88
N GLU A 14 -6.92 -0.19 13.88
CA GLU A 14 -8.16 0.44 13.46
C GLU A 14 -8.21 0.44 11.94
N VAL A 15 -9.20 -0.24 11.36
CA VAL A 15 -9.29 -0.44 9.91
C VAL A 15 -10.38 0.43 9.32
N HIS A 16 -10.00 1.26 8.35
CA HIS A 16 -10.93 2.05 7.55
C HIS A 16 -11.05 1.38 6.17
N ASP A 17 -12.20 0.82 5.87
CA ASP A 17 -12.45 0.12 4.61
C ASP A 17 -13.12 1.06 3.61
N PHE A 18 -12.36 1.55 2.63
CA PHE A 18 -12.85 2.47 1.59
C PHE A 18 -13.29 1.74 0.31
N GLY A 19 -13.19 0.42 0.31
CA GLY A 19 -13.49 -0.38 -0.87
C GLY A 19 -14.98 -0.64 -1.05
N THR A 20 -15.29 -1.37 -2.14
CA THR A 20 -16.65 -1.80 -2.42
C THR A 20 -16.95 -3.15 -1.80
N ASP A 21 -18.19 -3.36 -1.38
CA ASP A 21 -18.70 -4.66 -0.96
C ASP A 21 -19.42 -5.40 -2.10
N SER A 22 -19.51 -4.76 -3.28
CA SER A 22 -20.14 -5.30 -4.47
C SER A 22 -19.15 -6.13 -5.29
N ASN A 23 -19.66 -7.11 -6.05
CA ASN A 23 -18.88 -7.83 -7.06
C ASN A 23 -18.87 -7.10 -8.41
N ASP A 24 -19.52 -5.95 -8.51
CA ASP A 24 -19.54 -5.16 -9.72
C ASP A 24 -18.16 -4.64 -10.07
N SER A 25 -17.90 -4.49 -11.36
CA SER A 25 -16.66 -3.91 -11.85
C SER A 25 -16.56 -2.45 -11.41
N VAL A 26 -15.38 -2.04 -10.94
CA VAL A 26 -15.12 -0.67 -10.50
C VAL A 26 -13.84 -0.15 -11.16
N ASP A 27 -13.75 1.18 -11.28
CA ASP A 27 -12.53 1.83 -11.76
C ASP A 27 -11.51 1.87 -10.63
N TYR A 28 -10.43 1.09 -10.76
CA TYR A 28 -9.39 1.01 -9.72
C TYR A 28 -8.76 2.37 -9.35
N PRO A 29 -8.60 3.34 -10.29
CA PRO A 29 -8.00 4.62 -9.92
C PRO A 29 -8.77 5.36 -8.83
N ASP A 30 -10.10 5.23 -8.83
CA ASP A 30 -10.94 5.90 -7.82
C ASP A 30 -10.56 5.47 -6.40
N PHE A 31 -10.25 4.19 -6.21
CA PHE A 31 -9.83 3.66 -4.90
C PHE A 31 -8.41 4.06 -4.57
N GLY A 32 -7.53 4.13 -5.56
CA GLY A 32 -6.19 4.68 -5.38
C GLY A 32 -6.24 6.13 -4.90
N TYR A 33 -7.12 6.93 -5.49
CA TYR A 33 -7.29 8.33 -5.10
C TYR A 33 -7.92 8.49 -3.72
N LYS A 34 -8.88 7.65 -3.36
CA LYS A 34 -9.45 7.64 -2.00
C LYS A 34 -8.38 7.35 -0.95
N MET A 35 -7.52 6.38 -1.23
CA MET A 35 -6.42 6.04 -0.33
C MET A 35 -5.45 7.21 -0.20
N ALA A 36 -5.08 7.83 -1.32
CA ALA A 36 -4.19 8.98 -1.31
C ALA A 36 -4.76 10.14 -0.49
N ASP A 37 -6.05 10.39 -0.65
CA ASP A 37 -6.74 11.44 0.11
C ASP A 37 -6.70 11.14 1.62
N ALA A 38 -6.95 9.90 2.01
CA ALA A 38 -6.91 9.48 3.40
C ALA A 38 -5.51 9.62 4.02
N ILE A 39 -4.46 9.30 3.26
CA ILE A 39 -3.07 9.48 3.69
C ILE A 39 -2.75 10.97 3.86
N ARG A 40 -3.09 11.79 2.86
CA ARG A 40 -2.85 13.24 2.89
C ARG A 40 -3.51 13.91 4.08
N ASN A 41 -4.73 13.54 4.36
CA ASN A 41 -5.52 14.13 5.44
C ASN A 41 -5.27 13.46 6.80
N LYS A 42 -4.30 12.55 6.85
CA LYS A 42 -3.87 11.84 8.08
C LYS A 42 -5.01 11.07 8.76
N VAL A 43 -5.98 10.62 7.96
CA VAL A 43 -7.03 9.72 8.42
C VAL A 43 -6.42 8.35 8.72
N VAL A 44 -5.47 7.94 7.88
CA VAL A 44 -4.69 6.71 8.05
C VAL A 44 -3.22 7.00 7.80
N ASP A 45 -2.34 6.19 8.39
CA ASP A 45 -0.88 6.31 8.19
C ASP A 45 -0.39 5.36 7.11
N ARG A 46 -1.07 4.25 6.92
CA ARG A 46 -0.69 3.22 5.96
C ARG A 46 -1.93 2.68 5.27
N GLY A 47 -1.72 2.11 4.09
CA GLY A 47 -2.82 1.56 3.33
C GLY A 47 -2.48 0.27 2.60
N VAL A 48 -3.55 -0.46 2.27
CA VAL A 48 -3.49 -1.67 1.44
C VAL A 48 -4.44 -1.46 0.27
N LEU A 49 -3.92 -1.59 -0.94
CA LEU A 49 -4.71 -1.50 -2.17
C LEU A 49 -4.64 -2.82 -2.92
N ILE A 50 -5.75 -3.23 -3.49
CA ILE A 50 -5.85 -4.49 -4.22
C ILE A 50 -6.56 -4.24 -5.55
N CYS A 51 -5.93 -4.65 -6.64
CA CYS A 51 -6.60 -4.73 -7.95
C CYS A 51 -6.10 -5.99 -8.66
N GLY A 52 -6.40 -6.15 -9.95
CA GLY A 52 -6.00 -7.35 -10.67
C GLY A 52 -4.51 -7.62 -10.66
N SER A 53 -3.69 -6.60 -10.87
CA SER A 53 -2.23 -6.73 -10.88
C SER A 53 -1.53 -5.95 -9.75
N GLY A 54 -2.23 -5.05 -9.09
CA GLY A 54 -1.62 -4.11 -8.13
C GLY A 54 -0.88 -2.96 -8.80
N ILE A 55 -0.67 -3.02 -10.11
CA ILE A 55 0.16 -2.06 -10.83
C ILE A 55 -0.58 -0.74 -11.07
N GLY A 56 -1.74 -0.80 -11.73
CA GLY A 56 -2.48 0.41 -12.06
C GLY A 56 -2.92 1.20 -10.83
N ILE A 57 -3.35 0.51 -9.79
CA ILE A 57 -3.80 1.17 -8.57
C ILE A 57 -2.62 1.83 -7.82
N SER A 58 -1.42 1.25 -7.91
CA SER A 58 -0.22 1.88 -7.35
C SER A 58 0.14 3.16 -8.11
N MET A 59 -0.01 3.13 -9.44
CA MET A 59 0.24 4.32 -10.27
C MET A 59 -0.72 5.45 -9.91
N ALA A 60 -2.00 5.12 -9.70
CA ALA A 60 -3.00 6.11 -9.30
C ALA A 60 -2.65 6.75 -7.96
N ALA A 61 -2.37 5.93 -6.95
CA ALA A 61 -2.04 6.41 -5.61
C ALA A 61 -0.76 7.26 -5.62
N ASN A 62 0.25 6.87 -6.39
CA ASN A 62 1.53 7.57 -6.47
C ASN A 62 1.48 8.92 -7.19
N ARG A 63 0.32 9.33 -7.73
CA ARG A 63 0.16 10.68 -8.28
C ARG A 63 0.29 11.76 -7.20
N TYR A 64 0.18 11.40 -5.94
CA TYR A 64 0.18 12.35 -4.83
C TYR A 64 1.48 12.23 -4.03
N PRO A 65 2.14 13.36 -3.70
CA PRO A 65 3.47 13.35 -3.05
C PRO A 65 3.50 12.65 -1.69
N ASP A 66 2.38 12.61 -0.99
CA ASP A 66 2.30 12.01 0.33
C ASP A 66 2.25 10.48 0.28
N VAL A 67 2.07 9.89 -0.90
CA VAL A 67 1.90 8.46 -1.08
C VAL A 67 3.14 7.85 -1.72
N ARG A 68 3.61 6.78 -1.10
CA ARG A 68 4.65 5.92 -1.65
C ARG A 68 4.06 4.51 -1.68
N ALA A 69 3.38 4.22 -2.78
CA ALA A 69 2.71 2.95 -3.00
C ALA A 69 3.63 1.98 -3.73
N ALA A 70 3.78 0.79 -3.19
CA ALA A 70 4.64 -0.23 -3.76
C ALA A 70 3.81 -1.47 -4.15
N PRO A 71 3.84 -1.89 -5.44
CA PRO A 71 3.28 -3.17 -5.82
C PRO A 71 4.19 -4.28 -5.31
N VAL A 72 3.66 -5.21 -4.55
CA VAL A 72 4.42 -6.22 -3.82
C VAL A 72 3.86 -7.61 -4.14
N HIS A 73 4.74 -8.52 -4.54
CA HIS A 73 4.37 -9.89 -4.88
C HIS A 73 5.26 -10.94 -4.21
N ASP A 74 6.15 -10.52 -3.32
CA ASP A 74 7.00 -11.39 -2.51
C ASP A 74 7.41 -10.68 -1.22
N VAL A 75 7.89 -11.46 -0.25
CA VAL A 75 8.26 -10.90 1.05
C VAL A 75 9.49 -10.00 0.97
N THR A 76 10.38 -10.25 0.03
CA THR A 76 11.58 -9.42 -0.16
C THR A 76 11.21 -8.02 -0.62
N SER A 77 10.33 -7.89 -1.62
CA SER A 77 9.88 -6.58 -2.06
C SER A 77 9.07 -5.84 -0.99
N ALA A 78 8.30 -6.57 -0.19
CA ALA A 78 7.59 -5.98 0.96
C ALA A 78 8.58 -5.36 1.95
N ARG A 79 9.64 -6.10 2.28
CA ARG A 79 10.67 -5.64 3.21
C ARG A 79 11.46 -4.46 2.65
N LEU A 80 11.95 -4.57 1.42
CA LEU A 80 12.75 -3.52 0.79
C LEU A 80 11.95 -2.24 0.56
N GLY A 81 10.67 -2.36 0.21
CA GLY A 81 9.79 -1.20 0.08
C GLY A 81 9.70 -0.40 1.37
N ARG A 82 9.70 -1.09 2.51
CA ARG A 82 9.75 -0.41 3.81
C ARG A 82 11.14 0.11 4.14
N GLU A 83 12.14 -0.77 4.10
CA GLU A 83 13.51 -0.40 4.52
C GLU A 83 14.11 0.73 3.70
N HIS A 84 13.93 0.69 2.39
CA HIS A 84 14.60 1.63 1.48
C HIS A 84 13.72 2.79 1.03
N ASN A 85 12.44 2.55 0.84
CA ASN A 85 11.55 3.53 0.19
C ASN A 85 10.52 4.13 1.14
N ASP A 86 10.48 3.69 2.39
CA ASP A 86 9.46 4.11 3.35
C ASP A 86 8.06 4.07 2.74
N ALA A 87 7.77 2.98 2.02
CA ALA A 87 6.47 2.79 1.40
C ALA A 87 5.38 2.80 2.46
N ASN A 88 4.36 3.62 2.26
CA ASN A 88 3.24 3.72 3.20
C ASN A 88 1.96 3.06 2.68
N VAL A 89 1.97 2.61 1.43
CA VAL A 89 0.87 1.86 0.82
C VAL A 89 1.44 0.63 0.12
N VAL A 90 0.91 -0.54 0.45
CA VAL A 90 1.25 -1.78 -0.23
C VAL A 90 0.11 -2.15 -1.18
N CYS A 91 0.48 -2.54 -2.41
CA CYS A 91 -0.49 -2.89 -3.44
C CYS A 91 -0.32 -4.35 -3.84
N PHE A 92 -1.42 -5.09 -3.85
CA PHE A 92 -1.42 -6.51 -4.22
C PHE A 92 -2.22 -6.73 -5.51
N GLY A 93 -1.74 -7.68 -6.30
CA GLY A 93 -2.45 -8.15 -7.49
C GLY A 93 -3.20 -9.45 -7.19
N ALA A 94 -4.52 -9.38 -7.16
CA ALA A 94 -5.34 -10.55 -6.84
C ALA A 94 -5.20 -11.69 -7.87
N ARG A 95 -4.77 -11.37 -9.09
CA ARG A 95 -4.51 -12.36 -10.14
C ARG A 95 -3.10 -12.95 -10.06
N LEU A 96 -2.21 -12.33 -9.30
CA LEU A 96 -0.79 -12.66 -9.30
C LEU A 96 -0.36 -13.47 -8.08
N ILE A 97 -0.98 -13.24 -6.93
CA ILE A 97 -0.62 -13.92 -5.69
C ILE A 97 -1.86 -14.46 -4.98
N GLY A 98 -1.66 -15.54 -4.23
CA GLY A 98 -2.69 -16.12 -3.40
C GLY A 98 -2.77 -15.47 -2.03
N ASN A 99 -3.75 -15.89 -1.23
CA ASN A 99 -4.04 -15.32 0.07
C ASN A 99 -2.88 -15.47 1.07
N GLU A 100 -2.24 -16.64 1.09
CA GLU A 100 -1.15 -16.88 2.06
C GLU A 100 0.03 -15.95 1.82
N LEU A 101 0.44 -15.80 0.56
CA LEU A 101 1.54 -14.90 0.23
C LEU A 101 1.18 -13.43 0.52
N ALA A 102 -0.05 -13.04 0.22
CA ALA A 102 -0.51 -11.69 0.55
C ALA A 102 -0.46 -11.42 2.06
N ARG A 103 -0.86 -12.41 2.87
CA ARG A 103 -0.81 -12.30 4.33
C ARG A 103 0.62 -12.17 4.84
N GLU A 104 1.54 -12.98 4.31
CA GLU A 104 2.95 -12.90 4.67
C GLU A 104 3.56 -11.55 4.29
N CYS A 105 3.27 -11.08 3.07
CA CYS A 105 3.75 -9.77 2.61
C CYS A 105 3.22 -8.64 3.48
N LEU A 106 1.95 -8.68 3.83
CA LEU A 106 1.34 -7.66 4.68
C LEU A 106 2.01 -7.64 6.06
N GLN A 107 2.24 -8.82 6.65
CA GLN A 107 2.90 -8.92 7.95
C GLN A 107 4.30 -8.30 7.91
N VAL A 108 5.08 -8.63 6.89
CA VAL A 108 6.42 -8.06 6.70
C VAL A 108 6.34 -6.55 6.53
N PHE A 109 5.40 -6.06 5.73
CA PHE A 109 5.19 -4.64 5.50
C PHE A 109 4.87 -3.89 6.79
N LEU A 110 4.02 -4.46 7.64
CA LEU A 110 3.64 -3.84 8.90
C LEU A 110 4.77 -3.85 9.94
N ASP A 111 5.59 -4.91 9.96
CA ASP A 111 6.62 -5.11 10.97
C ASP A 111 7.96 -4.48 10.61
N THR A 112 8.17 -4.05 9.38
CA THR A 112 9.46 -3.55 8.90
C THR A 112 9.52 -2.03 9.03
N ARG A 113 10.58 -1.54 9.65
CA ARG A 113 10.83 -0.10 9.81
C ARG A 113 11.64 0.44 8.65
N PHE A 114 11.47 1.73 8.39
CA PHE A 114 12.33 2.45 7.47
C PHE A 114 13.75 2.52 8.05
N GLU A 115 14.74 2.15 7.24
CA GLU A 115 16.15 2.18 7.67
C GLU A 115 16.69 3.58 7.88
N GLY A 116 16.18 4.56 7.17
CA GLY A 116 16.71 5.91 7.22
C GLY A 116 18.08 6.02 6.54
N GLY A 117 18.98 6.74 7.18
CA GLY A 117 20.34 6.89 6.67
C GLY A 117 20.39 7.46 5.25
N ARG A 118 21.12 6.80 4.37
CA ARG A 118 21.27 7.22 2.95
C ARG A 118 19.96 7.24 2.17
N HIS A 119 18.94 6.55 2.66
CA HIS A 119 17.64 6.45 1.97
C HIS A 119 16.76 7.69 2.22
N ILE A 120 17.01 8.46 3.25
CA ILE A 120 16.21 9.65 3.61
C ILE A 120 16.15 10.64 2.45
N GLN A 121 17.30 10.99 1.90
CA GLN A 121 17.38 11.95 0.80
C GLN A 121 16.62 11.47 -0.44
N ARG A 122 16.70 10.19 -0.73
CA ARG A 122 16.01 9.59 -1.87
C ARG A 122 14.51 9.63 -1.70
N VAL A 123 14.03 9.30 -0.50
CA VAL A 123 12.60 9.35 -0.18
C VAL A 123 12.07 10.77 -0.26
N GLU A 124 12.83 11.75 0.25
CA GLU A 124 12.45 13.16 0.12
C GLU A 124 12.31 13.59 -1.34
N LYS A 125 13.21 13.13 -2.21
CA LYS A 125 13.11 13.42 -3.65
C LYS A 125 11.88 12.78 -4.29
N LEU A 126 11.47 11.61 -3.84
CA LEU A 126 10.23 10.99 -4.32
C LEU A 126 9.00 11.86 -4.03
N SER A 127 9.00 12.53 -2.88
CA SER A 127 7.89 13.40 -2.48
C SER A 127 7.96 14.80 -3.07
N ASN A 128 9.07 15.14 -3.74
CA ASN A 128 9.31 16.48 -4.29
C ASN A 128 9.85 16.39 -5.71
N PRO A 129 9.06 15.91 -6.68
CA PRO A 129 9.52 15.78 -8.06
C PRO A 129 9.82 17.16 -8.66
N PRO A 130 10.85 17.25 -9.50
CA PRO A 130 11.16 18.52 -10.15
C PRO A 130 10.12 18.77 -11.22
N VAL A 131 9.21 19.56 -10.96
CA VAL A 131 8.22 19.85 -11.76
C VAL A 131 7.56 20.23 -12.40
#